data_1909d8b41879ad3e5da09bf604125725
#
_entry.id   1909d8b41879ad3e5da09bf604125725
#
_cell.length_a   1.000
_cell.length_b   1.000
_cell.length_c   1.000
_cell.angle_alpha   90.00
_cell.angle_beta   90.00
_cell.angle_gamma   90.00
#
_symmetry.space_group_name_H-M   'P 1'
#
loop_
_entity.id
_entity.type
_entity.pdbx_description
1 polymer ?
#
loop_
_entity_poly.entity_id
_entity_poly.type
_entity_poly.pdbx_seq_one_letter_code
_entity_poly.pdbx_strand_id
1 'polypeptide(L)'
;MFHCNGWCFPWTVAARAGVNVCLRRVDAKAIFDAIRQHGVTHYCGAPIVHGLLVNAPAALKEGLPTGVKAMVAGAAPPASMIEGMEQMGFDLTHVYGLTEVYGPATVCAKHAAWDQLDIGERARLNARQGVRYHLQRAAQVLNPDTMQPVPQDGETMGEIMFRGNIAMKGYLKNPQATQDAFRGGWF
;
A
#
# COMPACT_ATOMS: atom_id res chain seq x y z
N MET A 1 -13.21 -6.02 -9.48
CA MET A 1 -12.86 -5.04 -8.45
C MET A 1 -12.99 -5.70 -7.09
N PHE A 2 -11.99 -5.55 -6.23
CA PHE A 2 -11.89 -6.26 -4.95
C PHE A 2 -11.04 -5.43 -3.97
N HIS A 3 -11.36 -5.46 -2.68
CA HIS A 3 -10.73 -4.60 -1.66
C HIS A 3 -10.75 -3.12 -2.09
N CYS A 4 -9.72 -2.34 -1.78
CA CYS A 4 -9.62 -0.92 -2.14
C CYS A 4 -9.71 -0.66 -3.64
N ASN A 5 -9.34 -1.61 -4.50
CA ASN A 5 -9.56 -1.52 -5.94
C ASN A 5 -11.05 -1.53 -6.33
N GLY A 6 -11.93 -1.88 -5.42
CA GLY A 6 -13.38 -1.94 -5.64
C GLY A 6 -14.19 -0.89 -4.89
N TRP A 7 -13.64 -0.29 -3.82
CA TRP A 7 -14.43 0.61 -2.98
C TRP A 7 -13.68 1.88 -2.52
N CYS A 8 -12.37 1.98 -2.75
CA CYS A 8 -11.56 3.16 -2.43
C CYS A 8 -11.11 3.86 -3.71
N PHE A 9 -10.37 3.16 -4.56
CA PHE A 9 -9.77 3.74 -5.77
C PHE A 9 -10.75 4.09 -6.89
N PRO A 10 -11.90 3.42 -7.10
CA PRO A 10 -12.84 3.84 -8.14
C PRO A 10 -13.31 5.28 -8.00
N TRP A 11 -13.50 5.74 -6.76
CA TRP A 11 -13.88 7.14 -6.48
C TRP A 11 -12.75 8.11 -6.82
N THR A 12 -11.53 7.74 -6.46
CA THR A 12 -10.34 8.55 -6.75
C THR A 12 -10.10 8.67 -8.27
N VAL A 13 -10.20 7.55 -8.99
CA VAL A 13 -10.06 7.53 -10.45
C VAL A 13 -11.14 8.39 -11.11
N ALA A 14 -12.40 8.25 -10.67
CA ALA A 14 -13.50 9.07 -11.18
C ALA A 14 -13.30 10.56 -10.90
N ALA A 15 -12.88 10.92 -9.67
CA ALA A 15 -12.61 12.31 -9.29
C ALA A 15 -11.47 12.95 -10.09
N ARG A 16 -10.57 12.14 -10.63
CA ARG A 16 -9.46 12.58 -11.50
C ARG A 16 -9.78 12.46 -12.99
N ALA A 17 -11.05 12.20 -13.35
CA ALA A 17 -11.48 11.92 -14.73
C ALA A 17 -10.64 10.81 -15.40
N GLY A 18 -10.20 9.85 -14.62
CA GLY A 18 -9.40 8.73 -15.09
C GLY A 18 -10.25 7.57 -15.62
N VAL A 19 -9.62 6.63 -16.28
CA VAL A 19 -10.24 5.43 -16.83
C VAL A 19 -9.81 4.20 -16.01
N ASN A 20 -10.80 3.40 -15.58
CA ASN A 20 -10.55 2.12 -14.95
C ASN A 20 -10.39 1.02 -15.99
N VAL A 21 -9.23 0.35 -16.01
CA VAL A 21 -9.00 -0.85 -16.82
C VAL A 21 -9.17 -2.07 -15.92
N CYS A 22 -10.23 -2.84 -16.16
CA CYS A 22 -10.59 -3.97 -15.32
C CYS A 22 -10.08 -5.28 -15.91
N LEU A 23 -9.47 -6.12 -15.06
CA LEU A 23 -9.03 -7.47 -15.41
C LEU A 23 -10.02 -8.51 -14.88
N ARG A 24 -10.32 -9.54 -15.68
CA ARG A 24 -11.11 -10.68 -15.23
C ARG A 24 -10.31 -11.65 -14.36
N ARG A 25 -9.04 -11.77 -14.65
CA ARG A 25 -8.10 -12.65 -13.96
C ARG A 25 -6.79 -11.95 -13.76
N VAL A 26 -6.20 -12.15 -12.60
CA VAL A 26 -4.87 -11.63 -12.28
C VAL A 26 -3.84 -12.59 -12.83
N ASP A 27 -3.17 -12.22 -13.91
CA ASP A 27 -2.00 -12.90 -14.45
C ASP A 27 -1.04 -11.89 -15.09
N ALA A 28 0.25 -12.24 -15.16
CA ALA A 28 1.29 -11.32 -15.62
C ALA A 28 1.07 -10.84 -17.06
N LYS A 29 0.67 -11.75 -17.97
CA LYS A 29 0.44 -11.41 -19.37
C LYS A 29 -0.68 -10.39 -19.50
N ALA A 30 -1.83 -10.63 -18.84
CA ALA A 30 -2.98 -9.74 -18.91
C ALA A 30 -2.65 -8.34 -18.34
N ILE A 31 -1.85 -8.28 -17.26
CA ILE A 31 -1.41 -7.01 -16.67
C ILE A 31 -0.49 -6.26 -17.62
N PHE A 32 0.54 -6.90 -18.15
CA PHE A 32 1.47 -6.27 -19.08
C PHE A 32 0.81 -5.84 -20.39
N ASP A 33 -0.10 -6.66 -20.92
CA ASP A 33 -0.88 -6.31 -22.11
C ASP A 33 -1.78 -5.09 -21.85
N ALA A 34 -2.44 -5.03 -20.69
CA ALA A 34 -3.25 -3.88 -20.33
C ALA A 34 -2.40 -2.59 -20.21
N ILE A 35 -1.21 -2.68 -19.64
CA ILE A 35 -0.29 -1.54 -19.55
C ILE A 35 0.08 -1.04 -20.94
N ARG A 36 0.44 -1.93 -21.87
CA ARG A 36 0.82 -1.54 -23.25
C ARG A 36 -0.35 -1.03 -24.07
N GLN A 37 -1.47 -1.76 -24.05
CA GLN A 37 -2.61 -1.51 -24.95
C GLN A 37 -3.45 -0.32 -24.51
N HIS A 38 -3.59 -0.11 -23.21
CA HIS A 38 -4.42 0.94 -22.65
C HIS A 38 -3.63 2.09 -22.02
N GLY A 39 -2.30 2.05 -22.09
CA GLY A 39 -1.45 3.11 -21.50
C GLY A 39 -1.67 3.24 -19.99
N VAL A 40 -1.82 2.14 -19.27
CA VAL A 40 -2.05 2.16 -17.82
C VAL A 40 -0.87 2.83 -17.14
N THR A 41 -1.16 3.90 -16.42
CA THR A 41 -0.15 4.73 -15.72
C THR A 41 -0.05 4.40 -14.23
N HIS A 42 -1.12 3.84 -13.64
CA HIS A 42 -1.22 3.53 -12.22
C HIS A 42 -1.93 2.21 -12.01
N TYR A 43 -1.46 1.40 -11.05
CA TYR A 43 -2.22 0.24 -10.58
C TYR A 43 -1.87 -0.08 -9.12
N CYS A 44 -2.71 -0.90 -8.49
CA CYS A 44 -2.50 -1.36 -7.12
C CYS A 44 -2.56 -2.88 -7.08
N GLY A 45 -1.74 -3.49 -6.22
CA GLY A 45 -1.73 -4.93 -6.03
C GLY A 45 -1.16 -5.35 -4.68
N ALA A 46 -1.47 -6.57 -4.26
CA ALA A 46 -0.80 -7.21 -3.13
C ALA A 46 0.60 -7.69 -3.54
N PRO A 47 1.50 -7.99 -2.57
CA PRO A 47 2.85 -8.46 -2.88
C PRO A 47 2.89 -9.67 -3.82
N ILE A 48 1.92 -10.58 -3.70
CA ILE A 48 1.81 -11.75 -4.59
C ILE A 48 1.62 -11.36 -6.06
N VAL A 49 0.90 -10.27 -6.33
CA VAL A 49 0.71 -9.77 -7.71
C VAL A 49 2.02 -9.23 -8.26
N HIS A 50 2.72 -8.40 -7.48
CA HIS A 50 4.03 -7.88 -7.89
C HIS A 50 5.07 -8.99 -8.04
N GLY A 51 5.08 -9.97 -7.14
CA GLY A 51 5.93 -11.16 -7.26
C GLY A 51 5.66 -11.96 -8.55
N LEU A 52 4.39 -12.07 -8.95
CA LEU A 52 4.01 -12.67 -10.23
C LEU A 52 4.62 -11.91 -11.42
N LEU A 53 4.62 -10.57 -11.38
CA LEU A 53 5.21 -9.75 -12.44
C LEU A 53 6.72 -9.86 -12.48
N VAL A 54 7.39 -9.78 -11.31
CA VAL A 54 8.85 -9.92 -11.20
C VAL A 54 9.33 -11.27 -11.72
N ASN A 55 8.60 -12.34 -11.44
CA ASN A 55 8.97 -13.71 -11.84
C ASN A 55 8.44 -14.12 -13.23
N ALA A 56 7.77 -13.20 -13.95
CA ALA A 56 7.29 -13.49 -15.28
C ALA A 56 8.45 -13.69 -16.27
N PRO A 57 8.27 -14.50 -17.34
CA PRO A 57 9.26 -14.67 -18.40
C PRO A 57 9.71 -13.33 -18.99
N ALA A 58 11.00 -13.21 -19.33
CA ALA A 58 11.59 -11.99 -19.88
C ALA A 58 10.84 -11.47 -21.12
N ALA A 59 10.45 -12.36 -22.02
CA ALA A 59 9.69 -12.01 -23.21
C ALA A 59 8.37 -11.28 -22.93
N LEU A 60 7.72 -11.51 -21.78
CA LEU A 60 6.52 -10.79 -21.38
C LEU A 60 6.80 -9.36 -20.87
N LYS A 61 8.04 -9.09 -20.48
CA LYS A 61 8.46 -7.78 -19.93
C LYS A 61 8.95 -6.82 -21.02
N GLU A 62 9.21 -7.31 -22.22
CA GLU A 62 9.70 -6.50 -23.33
C GLU A 62 8.70 -5.40 -23.70
N GLY A 63 9.23 -4.20 -24.00
CA GLY A 63 8.40 -3.06 -24.43
C GLY A 63 7.48 -2.48 -23.36
N LEU A 64 7.71 -2.76 -22.07
CA LEU A 64 7.01 -2.08 -20.99
C LEU A 64 7.45 -0.61 -20.88
N PRO A 65 6.52 0.33 -20.70
CA PRO A 65 6.89 1.72 -20.42
C PRO A 65 7.53 1.82 -19.02
N THR A 66 8.47 2.73 -18.86
CA THR A 66 9.04 3.10 -17.56
C THR A 66 8.14 4.09 -16.82
N GLY A 67 8.24 4.13 -15.50
CA GLY A 67 7.55 5.12 -14.67
C GLY A 67 6.07 4.80 -14.41
N VAL A 68 5.60 3.59 -14.72
CA VAL A 68 4.28 3.13 -14.27
C VAL A 68 4.27 3.10 -12.74
N LYS A 69 3.34 3.83 -12.15
CA LYS A 69 3.20 3.93 -10.70
C LYS A 69 2.43 2.75 -10.16
N ALA A 70 3.07 2.01 -9.27
CA ALA A 70 2.49 0.86 -8.63
C ALA A 70 2.36 1.08 -7.13
N MET A 71 1.27 0.65 -6.55
CA MET A 71 1.06 0.70 -5.11
C MET A 71 0.94 -0.72 -4.56
N VAL A 72 1.71 -1.04 -3.53
CA VAL A 72 1.68 -2.34 -2.86
C VAL A 72 1.10 -2.20 -1.46
N ALA A 73 0.16 -3.07 -1.12
CA ALA A 73 -0.48 -3.16 0.18
C ALA A 73 -1.04 -4.57 0.44
N GLY A 74 -1.61 -4.77 1.63
CA GLY A 74 -2.28 -6.01 2.03
C GLY A 74 -1.38 -6.99 2.77
N ALA A 75 -0.07 -6.90 2.59
CA ALA A 75 0.96 -7.55 3.39
C ALA A 75 2.27 -6.75 3.24
N ALA A 76 3.22 -6.95 4.15
CA ALA A 76 4.53 -6.33 4.07
C ALA A 76 5.28 -6.84 2.83
N PRO A 77 5.71 -5.96 1.92
CA PRO A 77 6.43 -6.36 0.72
C PRO A 77 7.88 -6.70 1.05
N PRO A 78 8.41 -7.83 0.55
CA PRO A 78 9.84 -8.09 0.64
C PRO A 78 10.65 -7.05 -0.14
N ALA A 79 11.79 -6.60 0.41
CA ALA A 79 12.66 -5.63 -0.28
C ALA A 79 13.11 -6.12 -1.66
N SER A 80 13.41 -7.42 -1.81
CA SER A 80 13.78 -8.03 -3.09
C SER A 80 12.67 -7.92 -4.16
N MET A 81 11.41 -7.96 -3.77
CA MET A 81 10.29 -7.75 -4.70
C MET A 81 10.21 -6.28 -5.12
N ILE A 82 10.40 -5.35 -4.19
CA ILE A 82 10.45 -3.91 -4.48
C ILE A 82 11.60 -3.62 -5.47
N GLU A 83 12.77 -4.15 -5.20
CA GLU A 83 13.94 -4.06 -6.07
C GLU A 83 13.65 -4.59 -7.48
N GLY A 84 13.05 -5.79 -7.58
CA GLY A 84 12.70 -6.38 -8.87
C GLY A 84 11.69 -5.54 -9.66
N MET A 85 10.74 -4.90 -8.99
CA MET A 85 9.81 -3.97 -9.63
C MET A 85 10.51 -2.70 -10.13
N GLU A 86 11.39 -2.12 -9.31
CA GLU A 86 12.15 -0.94 -9.70
C GLU A 86 13.12 -1.24 -10.87
N GLN A 87 13.75 -2.42 -10.90
CA GLN A 87 14.58 -2.89 -12.03
C GLN A 87 13.78 -3.00 -13.34
N MET A 88 12.49 -3.31 -13.25
CA MET A 88 11.57 -3.33 -14.39
C MET A 88 11.08 -1.93 -14.80
N GLY A 89 11.50 -0.87 -14.11
CA GLY A 89 11.13 0.51 -14.39
C GLY A 89 9.82 0.96 -13.77
N PHE A 90 9.25 0.24 -12.80
CA PHE A 90 8.07 0.65 -12.06
C PHE A 90 8.43 1.59 -10.90
N ASP A 91 7.60 2.58 -10.66
CA ASP A 91 7.67 3.44 -9.48
C ASP A 91 6.75 2.86 -8.39
N LEU A 92 7.32 2.01 -7.53
CA LEU A 92 6.56 1.28 -6.52
C LEU A 92 6.50 2.07 -5.20
N THR A 93 5.30 2.25 -4.66
CA THR A 93 5.04 2.86 -3.35
C THR A 93 4.38 1.85 -2.41
N HIS A 94 4.97 1.65 -1.24
CA HIS A 94 4.37 0.83 -0.19
C HIS A 94 3.39 1.65 0.65
N VAL A 95 2.20 1.10 0.88
CA VAL A 95 1.20 1.66 1.78
C VAL A 95 0.68 0.59 2.72
N TYR A 96 0.34 0.99 3.93
CA TYR A 96 -0.29 0.13 4.93
C TYR A 96 -1.66 0.67 5.30
N GLY A 97 -2.59 -0.23 5.54
CA GLY A 97 -3.92 0.08 6.00
C GLY A 97 -4.78 -1.15 6.14
N LEU A 98 -5.98 -0.93 6.64
CA LEU A 98 -6.98 -1.95 6.97
C LEU A 98 -8.33 -1.49 6.41
N THR A 99 -9.26 -2.40 6.26
CA THR A 99 -10.66 -2.07 5.92
C THR A 99 -11.26 -1.10 6.93
N GLU A 100 -10.93 -1.29 8.18
CA GLU A 100 -11.40 -0.53 9.33
C GLU A 100 -10.96 0.94 9.32
N VAL A 101 -9.94 1.28 8.55
CA VAL A 101 -9.46 2.66 8.38
C VAL A 101 -9.59 3.16 6.92
N TYR A 102 -10.50 2.56 6.15
CA TYR A 102 -10.83 2.93 4.78
C TYR A 102 -9.67 2.74 3.78
N GLY A 103 -8.83 1.74 3.96
CA GLY A 103 -7.72 1.44 3.04
C GLY A 103 -6.40 2.03 3.51
N PRO A 104 -5.62 2.72 2.65
CA PRO A 104 -4.32 3.25 3.04
C PRO A 104 -4.41 4.22 4.22
N ALA A 105 -3.68 3.92 5.29
CA ALA A 105 -3.60 4.74 6.50
C ALA A 105 -2.19 5.32 6.67
N THR A 106 -1.17 4.63 6.15
CA THR A 106 0.19 5.15 6.04
C THR A 106 0.73 4.97 4.62
N VAL A 107 1.69 5.78 4.26
CA VAL A 107 2.38 5.73 2.96
C VAL A 107 3.89 5.86 3.17
N CYS A 108 4.65 5.00 2.56
CA CYS A 108 6.11 5.14 2.51
C CYS A 108 6.46 6.21 1.47
N ALA A 109 6.34 7.48 1.88
CA ALA A 109 6.65 8.62 1.05
C ALA A 109 8.16 8.63 0.73
N LYS A 110 8.48 8.55 -0.56
CA LYS A 110 9.86 8.58 -1.01
C LYS A 110 10.47 9.96 -0.78
N HIS A 111 11.72 9.99 -0.36
CA HIS A 111 12.51 11.22 -0.24
C HIS A 111 13.45 11.33 -1.45
N ALA A 112 13.60 12.55 -1.98
CA ALA A 112 14.52 12.81 -3.09
C ALA A 112 15.98 12.39 -2.80
N ALA A 113 16.39 12.41 -1.53
CA ALA A 113 17.70 11.92 -1.12
C ALA A 113 17.90 10.43 -1.40
N TRP A 114 16.82 9.64 -1.49
CA TRP A 114 16.92 8.20 -1.78
C TRP A 114 17.32 7.93 -3.23
N ASP A 115 17.13 8.88 -4.14
CA ASP A 115 17.53 8.76 -5.54
C ASP A 115 19.05 8.61 -5.71
N GLN A 116 19.81 9.00 -4.69
CA GLN A 116 21.28 8.87 -4.64
C GLN A 116 21.77 7.51 -4.08
N LEU A 117 20.85 6.72 -3.52
CA LEU A 117 21.17 5.42 -2.93
C LEU A 117 21.15 4.32 -4.00
N ASP A 118 21.86 3.23 -3.72
CA ASP A 118 21.70 2.04 -4.52
C ASP A 118 20.27 1.47 -4.43
N ILE A 119 19.92 0.65 -5.42
CA ILE A 119 18.56 0.12 -5.54
C ILE A 119 18.16 -0.76 -4.34
N GLY A 120 19.09 -1.51 -3.76
CA GLY A 120 18.83 -2.37 -2.61
C GLY A 120 18.57 -1.56 -1.33
N GLU A 121 19.29 -0.46 -1.13
CA GLU A 121 19.04 0.47 -0.01
C GLU A 121 17.69 1.18 -0.17
N ARG A 122 17.37 1.66 -1.38
CA ARG A 122 16.05 2.24 -1.65
C ARG A 122 14.92 1.25 -1.40
N ALA A 123 15.09 0.01 -1.85
CA ALA A 123 14.08 -1.02 -1.64
C ALA A 123 13.85 -1.31 -0.15
N ARG A 124 14.92 -1.35 0.66
CA ARG A 124 14.80 -1.51 2.13
C ARG A 124 14.08 -0.33 2.78
N LEU A 125 14.37 0.88 2.36
CA LEU A 125 13.68 2.08 2.86
C LEU A 125 12.21 2.09 2.45
N ASN A 126 11.90 1.72 1.21
CA ASN A 126 10.54 1.66 0.67
C ASN A 126 9.72 0.48 1.24
N ALA A 127 10.36 -0.50 1.87
CA ALA A 127 9.67 -1.59 2.57
C ALA A 127 9.08 -1.17 3.94
N ARG A 128 9.40 0.01 4.43
CA ARG A 128 8.85 0.54 5.70
C ARG A 128 7.36 0.84 5.57
N GLN A 129 6.65 0.85 6.72
CA GLN A 129 5.23 1.21 6.78
C GLN A 129 4.97 2.69 6.44
N GLY A 130 6.00 3.53 6.53
CA GLY A 130 5.92 4.92 6.13
C GLY A 130 5.33 5.85 7.19
N VAL A 131 4.74 6.93 6.71
CA VAL A 131 4.19 8.00 7.54
C VAL A 131 2.67 8.06 7.41
N ARG A 132 2.05 8.71 8.36
CA ARG A 132 0.61 8.94 8.40
C ARG A 132 0.06 9.49 7.07
N TYR A 133 -1.01 8.88 6.57
CA TYR A 133 -1.75 9.38 5.42
C TYR A 133 -2.50 10.68 5.75
N HIS A 134 -2.71 11.53 4.76
CA HIS A 134 -3.29 12.87 4.96
C HIS A 134 -4.66 12.90 5.63
N LEU A 135 -5.49 11.88 5.37
CA LEU A 135 -6.84 11.80 5.92
C LEU A 135 -6.90 11.21 7.33
N GLN A 136 -5.79 10.67 7.84
CA GLN A 136 -5.69 10.23 9.22
C GLN A 136 -5.29 11.41 10.12
N ARG A 137 -6.03 11.62 11.20
CA ARG A 137 -5.68 12.64 12.20
C ARG A 137 -4.38 12.28 12.92
N ALA A 138 -4.24 11.00 13.28
CA ALA A 138 -3.05 10.47 13.94
C ALA A 138 -2.80 9.01 13.57
N ALA A 139 -1.53 8.63 13.55
CA ALA A 139 -1.03 7.25 13.54
C ALA A 139 0.14 7.21 14.51
N GLN A 140 0.09 6.32 15.48
CA GLN A 140 1.11 6.19 16.53
C GLN A 140 1.32 4.73 16.89
N VAL A 141 2.49 4.42 17.40
CA VAL A 141 2.76 3.12 18.02
C VAL A 141 2.60 3.30 19.53
N LEU A 142 1.60 2.64 20.08
CA LEU A 142 1.25 2.74 21.50
C LEU A 142 1.46 1.40 22.20
N ASN A 143 1.75 1.46 23.49
CA ASN A 143 1.63 0.28 24.34
C ASN A 143 0.13 -0.01 24.55
N PRO A 144 -0.36 -1.21 24.18
CA PRO A 144 -1.79 -1.52 24.21
C PRO A 144 -2.40 -1.55 25.62
N ASP A 145 -1.58 -1.73 26.65
CA ASP A 145 -2.06 -1.78 28.03
C ASP A 145 -2.20 -0.39 28.65
N THR A 146 -1.19 0.45 28.43
CA THR A 146 -1.12 1.79 29.02
C THR A 146 -1.68 2.88 28.12
N MET A 147 -1.86 2.60 26.83
CA MET A 147 -2.24 3.57 25.78
C MET A 147 -1.27 4.75 25.66
N GLN A 148 -0.03 4.58 26.10
CA GLN A 148 1.03 5.58 25.99
C GLN A 148 1.91 5.29 24.77
N PRO A 149 2.44 6.33 24.11
CA PRO A 149 3.42 6.14 23.05
C PRO A 149 4.63 5.36 23.52
N VAL A 150 5.10 4.41 22.71
CA VAL A 150 6.37 3.72 22.95
C VAL A 150 7.55 4.60 22.50
N PRO A 151 8.76 4.38 23.04
CA PRO A 151 9.96 5.03 22.52
C PRO A 151 10.15 4.79 21.02
N GLN A 152 10.67 5.79 20.31
CA GLN A 152 11.00 5.68 18.87
C GLN A 152 12.45 5.18 18.69
N ASP A 153 12.77 4.06 19.33
CA ASP A 153 14.11 3.47 19.33
C ASP A 153 14.30 2.37 18.26
N GLY A 154 13.22 1.98 17.59
CA GLY A 154 13.24 0.88 16.61
C GLY A 154 13.30 -0.52 17.23
N GLU A 155 13.24 -0.64 18.54
CA GLU A 155 13.37 -1.89 19.32
C GLU A 155 12.12 -2.17 20.16
N THR A 156 11.57 -1.14 20.82
CA THR A 156 10.40 -1.28 21.68
C THR A 156 9.14 -1.56 20.83
N MET A 157 8.56 -2.73 21.06
CA MET A 157 7.30 -3.12 20.38
C MET A 157 6.10 -2.38 20.95
N GLY A 158 5.16 -2.08 20.04
CA GLY A 158 3.84 -1.56 20.37
C GLY A 158 2.85 -1.86 19.25
N GLU A 159 1.63 -1.43 19.43
CA GLU A 159 0.55 -1.58 18.46
C GLU A 159 0.42 -0.30 17.62
N ILE A 160 0.31 -0.47 16.29
CA ILE A 160 0.05 0.68 15.40
C ILE A 160 -1.42 1.06 15.55
N MET A 161 -1.66 2.24 16.07
CA MET A 161 -3.01 2.72 16.34
C MET A 161 -3.32 3.98 15.54
N PHE A 162 -4.56 4.06 15.09
CA PHE A 162 -5.06 5.14 14.24
C PHE A 162 -6.16 5.95 14.92
N ARG A 163 -6.23 7.23 14.55
CA ARG A 163 -7.32 8.12 14.92
C ARG A 163 -7.64 9.05 13.77
N GLY A 164 -8.90 9.12 13.37
CA GLY A 164 -9.32 10.00 12.30
C GLY A 164 -10.73 9.71 11.79
N ASN A 165 -11.22 10.57 10.91
CA ASN A 165 -12.58 10.49 10.36
C ASN A 165 -12.77 9.34 9.37
N ILE A 166 -11.68 8.72 8.91
CA ILE A 166 -11.73 7.57 8.01
C ILE A 166 -11.71 6.23 8.75
N ALA A 167 -11.56 6.24 10.08
CA ALA A 167 -11.79 5.05 10.89
C ALA A 167 -13.28 4.67 10.87
N MET A 168 -13.56 3.37 10.80
CA MET A 168 -14.92 2.83 10.81
C MET A 168 -15.71 3.28 12.07
N LYS A 169 -17.02 3.19 12.00
CA LYS A 169 -17.89 3.40 13.18
C LYS A 169 -17.88 2.22 14.15
N GLY A 170 -17.54 1.05 13.66
CA GLY A 170 -17.52 -0.17 14.44
C GLY A 170 -17.85 -1.42 13.61
N TYR A 171 -17.75 -2.57 14.24
CA TYR A 171 -18.11 -3.86 13.64
C TYR A 171 -19.63 -4.06 13.69
N LEU A 172 -20.20 -4.51 12.57
CA LEU A 172 -21.62 -4.72 12.42
C LEU A 172 -22.14 -5.74 13.44
N LYS A 173 -23.14 -5.34 14.24
CA LYS A 173 -23.78 -6.18 15.27
C LYS A 173 -22.81 -6.80 16.27
N ASN A 174 -21.63 -6.20 16.47
CA ASN A 174 -20.65 -6.65 17.44
C ASN A 174 -20.13 -5.47 18.28
N PRO A 175 -20.94 -4.99 19.26
CA PRO A 175 -20.55 -3.86 20.09
C PRO A 175 -19.33 -4.14 20.98
N GLN A 176 -19.16 -5.39 21.44
CA GLN A 176 -18.02 -5.77 22.26
C GLN A 176 -16.71 -5.62 21.47
N ALA A 177 -16.60 -6.23 20.28
CA ALA A 177 -15.40 -6.09 19.46
C ALA A 177 -15.14 -4.62 19.06
N THR A 178 -16.20 -3.83 18.87
CA THR A 178 -16.06 -2.40 18.60
C THR A 178 -15.47 -1.66 19.79
N GLN A 179 -15.96 -1.93 21.00
CA GLN A 179 -15.45 -1.31 22.21
C GLN A 179 -13.98 -1.67 22.45
N ASP A 180 -13.64 -2.93 22.27
CA ASP A 180 -12.25 -3.43 22.42
C ASP A 180 -11.31 -2.77 21.41
N ALA A 181 -11.72 -2.71 20.13
CA ALA A 181 -10.92 -2.12 19.05
C ALA A 181 -10.72 -0.61 19.18
N PHE A 182 -11.67 0.11 19.82
CA PHE A 182 -11.58 1.56 20.00
C PHE A 182 -11.20 1.99 21.41
N ARG A 183 -10.53 1.13 22.14
CA ARG A 183 -10.08 1.43 23.50
C ARG A 183 -9.22 2.70 23.53
N GLY A 184 -9.48 3.58 24.50
CA GLY A 184 -8.79 4.86 24.62
C GLY A 184 -9.04 5.84 23.47
N GLY A 185 -10.02 5.56 22.59
CA GLY A 185 -10.36 6.40 21.43
C GLY A 185 -9.39 6.26 20.26
N TRP A 186 -8.65 5.16 20.19
CA TRP A 186 -7.81 4.74 19.09
C TRP A 186 -8.32 3.43 18.50
N PHE A 187 -8.12 3.25 17.22
CA PHE A 187 -8.31 1.98 16.51
C PHE A 187 -6.95 1.41 16.19
#